data_4e38e72119af3d9e032a2c18bdec4d78
#
_entry.id   4e38e72119af3d9e032a2c18bdec4d78
#
_cell.length_a   1.000
_cell.length_b   1.000
_cell.length_c   1.000
_cell.angle_alpha   90.00
_cell.angle_beta   90.00
_cell.angle_gamma   90.00
#
_symmetry.space_group_name_H-M   'P 1'
#
loop_
_entity.id
_entity.type
_entity.pdbx_description
1 polymer ?
#
loop_
_entity_poly.entity_id
_entity_poly.type
_entity_poly.pdbx_seq_one_letter_code
_entity_poly.pdbx_strand_id
1 'polypeptide(L)'
;LPNEGDTDLQDVRGPMTTNNDWTPNFSWITQQLAVGGSFPSERAEALASAHGIRAVVDLREEDKDDEALLHRHGITLLHLPTEDMCGVDAKQLDEGVTFANARLDRGDRLLIHCEHGIGRSATLALCVMVSRGETPLAALERMKDRRALVSPSPAQFACWSEWLARHRTRRRVAWEVPDFDAFQAIAYRHLQHG
;
A
#
# COMPACT_ATOMS: atom_id res chain seq x y z
N LEU A 1 -44.34 56.28 17.72
CA LEU A 1 -42.90 56.24 17.44
C LEU A 1 -42.51 54.84 17.05
N PRO A 2 -41.76 54.65 15.96
CA PRO A 2 -41.68 53.36 15.26
C PRO A 2 -40.66 52.44 15.85
N ASN A 3 -40.96 51.19 15.67
CA ASN A 3 -40.21 49.99 15.98
C ASN A 3 -39.14 49.75 14.89
N GLU A 4 -37.90 49.60 15.26
CA GLU A 4 -36.82 49.22 14.36
C GLU A 4 -36.51 47.73 14.62
N GLY A 5 -36.75 46.89 13.71
CA GLY A 5 -35.99 46.29 12.71
C GLY A 5 -34.99 45.29 13.28
N ASP A 6 -35.49 44.07 13.50
CA ASP A 6 -34.69 42.85 13.76
C ASP A 6 -34.01 42.46 12.44
N THR A 7 -32.68 42.60 12.33
CA THR A 7 -31.91 42.20 11.17
C THR A 7 -31.50 40.76 11.34
N ASP A 8 -32.26 39.91 10.71
CA ASP A 8 -32.02 38.49 10.56
C ASP A 8 -30.68 38.29 9.78
N LEU A 9 -29.61 37.98 10.50
CA LEU A 9 -28.34 37.55 9.92
C LEU A 9 -28.54 36.08 9.45
N GLN A 10 -29.02 35.95 8.23
CA GLN A 10 -29.02 34.66 7.53
C GLN A 10 -27.56 34.19 7.37
N ASP A 11 -27.24 33.16 8.11
CA ASP A 11 -26.02 32.36 8.02
C ASP A 11 -25.94 31.74 6.62
N VAL A 12 -25.27 32.41 5.69
CA VAL A 12 -25.01 31.92 4.33
C VAL A 12 -23.86 30.91 4.40
N ARG A 13 -24.08 29.80 5.04
CA ARG A 13 -23.25 28.60 4.79
C ARG A 13 -23.68 28.04 3.46
N GLY A 14 -22.98 28.46 2.42
CA GLY A 14 -23.06 27.79 1.12
C GLY A 14 -22.79 26.29 1.28
N PRO A 15 -23.32 25.43 0.38
CA PRO A 15 -23.11 24.02 0.47
C PRO A 15 -21.60 23.75 0.48
N MET A 16 -21.08 23.08 1.51
CA MET A 16 -19.75 22.47 1.49
C MET A 16 -19.74 21.56 0.27
N THR A 17 -19.08 22.00 -0.79
CA THR A 17 -18.73 21.15 -1.90
C THR A 17 -17.79 20.09 -1.33
N THR A 18 -18.31 18.94 -1.01
CA THR A 18 -17.51 17.73 -0.81
C THR A 18 -16.84 17.48 -2.15
N ASN A 19 -15.61 17.96 -2.28
CA ASN A 19 -14.78 17.73 -3.46
C ASN A 19 -14.43 16.25 -3.49
N ASN A 20 -15.34 15.43 -4.00
CA ASN A 20 -15.28 13.97 -4.00
C ASN A 20 -14.65 13.42 -5.28
N ASP A 21 -13.91 14.27 -6.02
CA ASP A 21 -13.32 13.91 -7.32
C ASP A 21 -11.93 13.25 -7.20
N TRP A 22 -11.46 12.98 -5.98
CA TRP A 22 -10.20 12.28 -5.80
C TRP A 22 -10.38 10.78 -6.02
N THR A 23 -9.69 10.27 -7.04
CA THR A 23 -9.60 8.84 -7.29
C THR A 23 -8.30 8.32 -6.67
N PRO A 24 -8.37 7.44 -5.67
CA PRO A 24 -7.17 6.92 -5.03
C PRO A 24 -6.36 6.05 -6.00
N ASN A 25 -5.03 6.23 -5.98
CA ASN A 25 -4.10 5.42 -6.75
C ASN A 25 -3.70 4.15 -5.98
N PHE A 26 -4.65 3.31 -5.63
CA PHE A 26 -4.36 2.00 -5.07
C PHE A 26 -5.36 0.94 -5.58
N SER A 27 -4.97 -0.32 -5.47
CA SER A 27 -5.79 -1.47 -5.83
C SER A 27 -5.89 -2.42 -4.65
N TRP A 28 -7.09 -2.94 -4.39
CA TRP A 28 -7.29 -4.02 -3.44
C TRP A 28 -6.78 -5.34 -4.01
N ILE A 29 -5.71 -5.87 -3.44
CA ILE A 29 -5.14 -7.17 -3.83
C ILE A 29 -5.91 -8.30 -3.15
N THR A 30 -6.28 -8.09 -1.89
CA THR A 30 -7.22 -8.92 -1.14
C THR A 30 -8.32 -8.03 -0.54
N GLN A 31 -9.24 -8.59 0.24
CA GLN A 31 -10.26 -7.80 0.92
C GLN A 31 -9.69 -6.81 1.96
N GLN A 32 -8.48 -7.08 2.47
CA GLN A 32 -7.86 -6.30 3.54
C GLN A 32 -6.52 -5.67 3.15
N LEU A 33 -5.89 -6.08 2.04
CA LEU A 33 -4.59 -5.60 1.61
C LEU A 33 -4.71 -4.81 0.31
N ALA A 34 -4.35 -3.54 0.35
CA ALA A 34 -4.21 -2.68 -0.83
C ALA A 34 -2.75 -2.35 -1.12
N VAL A 35 -2.43 -2.18 -2.39
CA VAL A 35 -1.13 -1.71 -2.88
C VAL A 35 -1.34 -0.47 -3.74
N GLY A 36 -0.55 0.58 -3.52
CA GLY A 36 -0.75 1.82 -4.23
C GLY A 36 0.43 2.77 -4.29
N GLY A 37 0.16 3.91 -4.90
CA GLY A 37 1.02 5.09 -4.91
C GLY A 37 0.69 6.05 -3.77
N SER A 38 1.42 7.15 -3.74
CA SER A 38 1.25 8.21 -2.75
C SER A 38 -0.15 8.86 -2.84
N PHE A 39 -0.55 9.49 -1.77
CA PHE A 39 -1.81 10.21 -1.66
C PHE A 39 -1.59 11.56 -0.96
N PRO A 40 -2.41 12.58 -1.27
CA PRO A 40 -2.35 13.85 -0.57
C PRO A 40 -2.75 13.71 0.90
N SER A 41 -2.03 14.37 1.81
CA SER A 41 -2.26 14.26 3.26
C SER A 41 -3.71 14.59 3.67
N GLU A 42 -4.36 15.55 3.00
CA GLU A 42 -5.75 15.92 3.22
C GLU A 42 -6.76 14.81 2.90
N ARG A 43 -6.31 13.71 2.28
CA ARG A 43 -7.14 12.54 1.99
C ARG A 43 -7.12 11.45 3.07
N ALA A 44 -6.40 11.69 4.17
CA ALA A 44 -6.36 10.76 5.31
C ALA A 44 -7.76 10.40 5.85
N GLU A 45 -8.66 11.40 5.95
CA GLU A 45 -10.05 11.15 6.34
C GLU A 45 -10.77 10.21 5.37
N ALA A 46 -10.62 10.43 4.06
CA ALA A 46 -11.24 9.60 3.03
C ALA A 46 -10.71 8.16 3.05
N LEU A 47 -9.40 7.97 3.28
CA LEU A 47 -8.81 6.64 3.46
C LEU A 47 -9.46 5.89 4.62
N ALA A 48 -9.68 6.57 5.74
CA ALA A 48 -10.28 5.99 6.94
C ALA A 48 -11.78 5.74 6.78
N SER A 49 -12.55 6.74 6.30
CA SER A 49 -14.01 6.71 6.29
C SER A 49 -14.59 5.98 5.07
N ALA A 50 -14.10 6.30 3.86
CA ALA A 50 -14.62 5.71 2.63
C ALA A 50 -14.02 4.33 2.33
N HIS A 51 -12.74 4.11 2.67
CA HIS A 51 -12.04 2.86 2.35
C HIS A 51 -11.81 1.95 3.55
N GLY A 52 -12.06 2.43 4.77
CA GLY A 52 -11.90 1.65 6.00
C GLY A 52 -10.46 1.30 6.35
N ILE A 53 -9.46 2.01 5.78
CA ILE A 53 -8.04 1.77 6.04
C ILE A 53 -7.74 2.15 7.49
N ARG A 54 -6.99 1.29 8.18
CA ARG A 54 -6.59 1.47 9.59
C ARG A 54 -5.08 1.38 9.78
N ALA A 55 -4.35 0.97 8.75
CA ALA A 55 -2.91 0.93 8.76
C ALA A 55 -2.35 1.31 7.40
N VAL A 56 -1.22 1.99 7.40
CA VAL A 56 -0.47 2.40 6.20
C VAL A 56 0.99 2.02 6.40
N VAL A 57 1.61 1.48 5.36
CA VAL A 57 3.07 1.35 5.27
C VAL A 57 3.54 2.23 4.11
N ASP A 58 4.38 3.22 4.42
CA ASP A 58 5.02 4.10 3.45
C ASP A 58 6.48 3.68 3.24
N LEU A 59 6.82 3.31 1.99
CA LEU A 59 8.19 2.89 1.63
C LEU A 59 9.02 3.99 0.95
N ARG A 60 8.57 5.24 0.94
CA ARG A 60 9.32 6.33 0.32
C ARG A 60 10.46 6.79 1.22
N GLU A 61 11.65 6.98 0.64
CA GLU A 61 12.73 7.71 1.27
C GLU A 61 12.63 9.21 0.97
N GLU A 62 12.13 9.52 -0.22
CA GLU A 62 11.99 10.88 -0.75
C GLU A 62 10.91 11.72 -0.06
N ASP A 63 9.98 11.09 0.66
CA ASP A 63 8.89 11.74 1.38
C ASP A 63 8.37 10.85 2.52
N LYS A 64 7.50 11.38 3.36
CA LYS A 64 6.85 10.64 4.44
C LYS A 64 5.44 11.18 4.66
N ASP A 65 4.49 10.27 4.84
CA ASP A 65 3.12 10.63 5.20
C ASP A 65 3.07 11.38 6.55
N ASP A 66 2.10 12.29 6.69
CA ASP A 66 1.83 12.98 7.94
C ASP A 66 1.24 12.00 8.97
N GLU A 67 2.11 11.47 9.82
CA GLU A 67 1.77 10.49 10.85
C GLU A 67 0.74 11.02 11.86
N ALA A 68 0.85 12.30 12.25
CA ALA A 68 -0.08 12.91 13.20
C ALA A 68 -1.48 13.05 12.57
N LEU A 69 -1.54 13.41 11.31
CA LEU A 69 -2.80 13.50 10.56
C LEU A 69 -3.44 12.13 10.38
N LEU A 70 -2.69 11.13 9.96
CA LEU A 70 -3.17 9.74 9.85
C LEU A 70 -3.71 9.22 11.19
N HIS A 71 -2.96 9.45 12.27
CA HIS A 71 -3.36 9.03 13.61
C HIS A 71 -4.68 9.68 14.08
N ARG A 72 -4.91 10.96 13.76
CA ARG A 72 -6.19 11.64 14.06
C ARG A 72 -7.40 10.94 13.42
N HIS A 73 -7.20 10.27 12.28
CA HIS A 73 -8.23 9.50 11.59
C HIS A 73 -8.20 8.00 11.93
N GLY A 74 -7.46 7.61 12.98
CA GLY A 74 -7.38 6.22 13.44
C GLY A 74 -6.55 5.31 12.55
N ILE A 75 -5.62 5.88 11.76
CA ILE A 75 -4.70 5.14 10.90
C ILE A 75 -3.32 5.10 11.54
N THR A 76 -2.75 3.92 11.69
CA THR A 76 -1.38 3.73 12.17
C THR A 76 -0.42 3.71 10.99
N LEU A 77 0.65 4.48 11.04
CA LEU A 77 1.70 4.53 10.04
C LEU A 77 2.92 3.69 10.45
N LEU A 78 3.46 2.92 9.51
CA LEU A 78 4.84 2.42 9.55
C LEU A 78 5.60 3.02 8.37
N HIS A 79 6.72 3.69 8.62
CA HIS A 79 7.59 4.26 7.59
C HIS A 79 8.85 3.41 7.45
N LEU A 80 9.08 2.89 6.25
CA LEU A 80 10.22 2.04 5.87
C LEU A 80 10.97 2.67 4.69
N PRO A 81 11.76 3.73 4.92
CA PRO A 81 12.36 4.51 3.83
C PRO A 81 13.26 3.63 2.96
N THR A 82 12.96 3.60 1.67
CA THR A 82 13.67 2.84 0.65
C THR A 82 13.82 3.73 -0.59
N GLU A 83 15.02 3.84 -1.12
CA GLU A 83 15.31 4.56 -2.36
C GLU A 83 14.55 3.94 -3.54
N ASP A 84 14.07 4.78 -4.46
CA ASP A 84 13.32 4.29 -5.61
C ASP A 84 14.16 3.39 -6.50
N MET A 85 13.53 2.38 -7.09
CA MET A 85 14.15 1.30 -7.89
C MET A 85 15.14 0.40 -7.14
N CYS A 86 15.53 0.73 -5.89
CA CYS A 86 16.39 -0.10 -5.05
C CYS A 86 15.63 -1.21 -4.35
N GLY A 87 16.37 -2.24 -3.92
CA GLY A 87 15.84 -3.31 -3.09
C GLY A 87 15.48 -2.80 -1.70
N VAL A 88 14.42 -3.32 -1.13
CA VAL A 88 14.05 -3.06 0.27
C VAL A 88 15.00 -3.83 1.18
N ASP A 89 15.53 -3.17 2.20
CA ASP A 89 16.43 -3.82 3.17
C ASP A 89 15.78 -5.01 3.84
N ALA A 90 16.56 -6.07 4.10
CA ALA A 90 16.06 -7.32 4.67
C ALA A 90 15.36 -7.14 6.02
N LYS A 91 15.88 -6.24 6.87
CA LYS A 91 15.29 -5.93 8.17
C LYS A 91 13.97 -5.18 8.01
N GLN A 92 13.92 -4.24 7.07
CA GLN A 92 12.69 -3.51 6.74
C GLN A 92 11.61 -4.43 6.16
N LEU A 93 11.98 -5.41 5.31
CA LEU A 93 11.02 -6.42 4.84
C LEU A 93 10.46 -7.25 6.01
N ASP A 94 11.31 -7.71 6.91
CA ASP A 94 10.88 -8.48 8.09
C ASP A 94 10.01 -7.65 9.04
N GLU A 95 10.34 -6.37 9.26
CA GLU A 95 9.54 -5.42 10.05
C GLU A 95 8.19 -5.14 9.41
N GLY A 96 8.18 -4.85 8.10
CA GLY A 96 6.95 -4.60 7.33
C GLY A 96 6.02 -5.79 7.31
N VAL A 97 6.54 -7.01 7.14
CA VAL A 97 5.75 -8.25 7.18
C VAL A 97 5.17 -8.47 8.58
N THR A 98 5.96 -8.25 9.63
CA THR A 98 5.50 -8.38 11.02
C THR A 98 4.36 -7.40 11.33
N PHE A 99 4.55 -6.13 10.99
CA PHE A 99 3.54 -5.10 11.16
C PHE A 99 2.27 -5.43 10.37
N ALA A 100 2.41 -5.74 9.08
CA ALA A 100 1.28 -6.05 8.21
C ALA A 100 0.44 -7.21 8.75
N ASN A 101 1.10 -8.32 9.12
CA ASN A 101 0.41 -9.49 9.67
C ASN A 101 -0.32 -9.17 10.97
N ALA A 102 0.30 -8.43 11.88
CA ALA A 102 -0.35 -8.02 13.14
C ALA A 102 -1.62 -7.18 12.89
N ARG A 103 -1.61 -6.31 11.88
CA ARG A 103 -2.77 -5.48 11.50
C ARG A 103 -3.86 -6.32 10.82
N LEU A 104 -3.49 -7.15 9.86
CA LEU A 104 -4.41 -8.02 9.12
C LEU A 104 -5.08 -9.06 10.05
N ASP A 105 -4.35 -9.62 11.02
CA ASP A 105 -4.89 -10.58 11.99
C ASP A 105 -5.92 -9.95 12.93
N ARG A 106 -5.86 -8.63 13.14
CA ARG A 106 -6.88 -7.86 13.88
C ARG A 106 -8.12 -7.51 13.03
N GLY A 107 -8.12 -7.85 11.76
CA GLY A 107 -9.18 -7.50 10.83
C GLY A 107 -9.05 -6.11 10.20
N ASP A 108 -7.92 -5.42 10.41
CA ASP A 108 -7.68 -4.11 9.82
C ASP A 108 -7.51 -4.18 8.30
N ARG A 109 -7.90 -3.11 7.61
CA ARG A 109 -7.54 -2.87 6.22
C ARG A 109 -6.23 -2.09 6.15
N LEU A 110 -5.29 -2.60 5.36
CA LEU A 110 -3.92 -2.11 5.23
C LEU A 110 -3.66 -1.60 3.81
N LEU A 111 -3.07 -0.41 3.70
CA LEU A 111 -2.48 0.11 2.47
C LEU A 111 -0.95 0.05 2.57
N ILE A 112 -0.31 -0.61 1.62
CA ILE A 112 1.14 -0.54 1.42
C ILE A 112 1.39 0.31 0.19
N HIS A 113 2.11 1.42 0.33
CA HIS A 113 2.37 2.31 -0.78
C HIS A 113 3.84 2.77 -0.87
N CYS A 114 4.19 3.27 -2.03
CA CYS A 114 5.37 4.06 -2.33
C CYS A 114 4.94 5.26 -3.18
N GLU A 115 5.78 5.83 -4.02
CA GLU A 115 5.37 6.96 -4.87
C GLU A 115 4.34 6.54 -5.94
N HIS A 116 4.66 5.49 -6.71
CA HIS A 116 3.82 5.07 -7.85
C HIS A 116 3.02 3.79 -7.62
N GLY A 117 3.35 3.01 -6.59
CA GLY A 117 2.71 1.72 -6.34
C GLY A 117 3.06 0.65 -7.37
N ILE A 118 4.31 0.67 -7.87
CA ILE A 118 4.81 -0.20 -8.94
C ILE A 118 5.82 -1.22 -8.43
N GLY A 119 6.79 -0.79 -7.62
CA GLY A 119 7.95 -1.60 -7.23
C GLY A 119 8.06 -1.84 -5.73
N ARG A 120 8.51 -0.84 -4.94
CA ARG A 120 8.79 -0.96 -3.50
C ARG A 120 7.60 -1.52 -2.71
N SER A 121 6.42 -0.92 -2.88
CA SER A 121 5.19 -1.36 -2.21
C SER A 121 4.76 -2.76 -2.64
N ALA A 122 4.90 -3.09 -3.92
CA ALA A 122 4.60 -4.42 -4.43
C ALA A 122 5.53 -5.48 -3.83
N THR A 123 6.83 -5.17 -3.70
CA THR A 123 7.82 -6.08 -3.12
C THR A 123 7.46 -6.48 -1.68
N LEU A 124 7.15 -5.50 -0.83
CA LEU A 124 6.73 -5.79 0.54
C LEU A 124 5.40 -6.55 0.57
N ALA A 125 4.43 -6.15 -0.24
CA ALA A 125 3.13 -6.82 -0.27
C ALA A 125 3.23 -8.28 -0.73
N LEU A 126 4.14 -8.60 -1.66
CA LEU A 126 4.45 -9.98 -2.05
C LEU A 126 4.99 -10.79 -0.87
N CYS A 127 5.88 -10.22 -0.06
CA CYS A 127 6.36 -10.87 1.16
C CYS A 127 5.21 -11.13 2.15
N VAL A 128 4.30 -10.18 2.32
CA VAL A 128 3.12 -10.34 3.19
C VAL A 128 2.22 -11.47 2.68
N MET A 129 1.89 -11.50 1.39
CA MET A 129 1.02 -12.53 0.81
C MET A 129 1.63 -13.92 0.96
N VAL A 130 2.93 -14.07 0.70
CA VAL A 130 3.64 -15.34 0.88
C VAL A 130 3.71 -15.75 2.35
N SER A 131 3.93 -14.80 3.27
CA SER A 131 3.92 -15.08 4.71
C SER A 131 2.57 -15.59 5.21
N ARG A 132 1.50 -15.28 4.50
CA ARG A 132 0.12 -15.71 4.78
C ARG A 132 -0.29 -16.97 4.03
N GLY A 133 0.64 -17.63 3.38
CA GLY A 133 0.46 -18.98 2.83
C GLY A 133 0.33 -19.07 1.30
N GLU A 134 0.43 -17.97 0.57
CA GLU A 134 0.47 -18.05 -0.89
C GLU A 134 1.83 -18.53 -1.38
N THR A 135 1.87 -19.22 -2.53
CA THR A 135 3.13 -19.50 -3.20
C THR A 135 3.64 -18.23 -3.90
N PRO A 136 4.96 -18.07 -4.09
CA PRO A 136 5.52 -16.84 -4.64
C PRO A 136 4.92 -16.40 -5.98
N LEU A 137 4.84 -17.29 -6.96
CA LEU A 137 4.30 -16.95 -8.29
C LEU A 137 2.78 -16.71 -8.25
N ALA A 138 2.02 -17.44 -7.42
CA ALA A 138 0.59 -17.19 -7.26
C ALA A 138 0.31 -15.81 -6.64
N ALA A 139 1.12 -15.40 -5.66
CA ALA A 139 1.05 -14.06 -5.08
C ALA A 139 1.34 -12.97 -6.14
N LEU A 140 2.39 -13.16 -6.95
CA LEU A 140 2.74 -12.24 -8.03
C LEU A 140 1.63 -12.17 -9.10
N GLU A 141 1.09 -13.29 -9.53
CA GLU A 141 -0.02 -13.36 -10.49
C GLU A 141 -1.25 -12.63 -9.98
N ARG A 142 -1.68 -12.92 -8.75
CA ARG A 142 -2.82 -12.24 -8.11
C ARG A 142 -2.60 -10.73 -8.05
N MET A 143 -1.41 -10.31 -7.65
CA MET A 143 -1.09 -8.88 -7.57
C MET A 143 -1.15 -8.24 -8.95
N LYS A 144 -0.57 -8.89 -9.94
CA LYS A 144 -0.56 -8.41 -11.33
C LYS A 144 -1.95 -8.32 -11.94
N ASP A 145 -2.83 -9.28 -11.63
CA ASP A 145 -4.22 -9.27 -12.08
C ASP A 145 -5.03 -8.12 -11.47
N ARG A 146 -4.73 -7.75 -10.22
CA ARG A 146 -5.41 -6.67 -9.51
C ARG A 146 -4.82 -5.29 -9.79
N ARG A 147 -3.52 -5.23 -10.09
CA ARG A 147 -2.79 -4.00 -10.37
C ARG A 147 -1.79 -4.24 -11.51
N ALA A 148 -2.26 -4.08 -12.74
CA ALA A 148 -1.52 -4.44 -13.95
C ALA A 148 -0.16 -3.74 -14.09
N LEU A 149 0.02 -2.54 -13.53
CA LEU A 149 1.26 -1.77 -13.63
C LEU A 149 2.38 -2.24 -12.66
N VAL A 150 2.09 -3.14 -11.72
CA VAL A 150 3.11 -3.69 -10.82
C VAL A 150 4.24 -4.35 -11.62
N SER A 151 5.46 -3.90 -11.38
CA SER A 151 6.67 -4.38 -12.04
C SER A 151 7.91 -4.06 -11.19
N PRO A 152 8.16 -4.81 -10.10
CA PRO A 152 9.35 -4.59 -9.29
C PRO A 152 10.62 -4.67 -10.13
N SER A 153 11.61 -3.81 -9.82
CA SER A 153 12.89 -3.78 -10.51
C SER A 153 13.70 -5.07 -10.28
N PRO A 154 14.76 -5.32 -11.06
CA PRO A 154 15.67 -6.44 -10.79
C PRO A 154 16.26 -6.42 -9.38
N ALA A 155 16.59 -5.24 -8.83
CA ALA A 155 17.08 -5.12 -7.45
C ALA A 155 15.99 -5.48 -6.43
N GLN A 156 14.75 -5.10 -6.69
CA GLN A 156 13.59 -5.47 -5.87
C GLN A 156 13.28 -6.97 -5.96
N PHE A 157 13.42 -7.57 -7.14
CA PHE A 157 13.36 -9.03 -7.27
C PHE A 157 14.45 -9.73 -6.45
N ALA A 158 15.69 -9.24 -6.50
CA ALA A 158 16.80 -9.83 -5.76
C ALA A 158 16.51 -9.86 -4.25
N CYS A 159 16.09 -8.74 -3.66
CA CYS A 159 15.77 -8.70 -2.23
C CYS A 159 14.54 -9.55 -1.88
N TRP A 160 13.55 -9.64 -2.75
CA TRP A 160 12.41 -10.54 -2.57
C TRP A 160 12.83 -12.02 -2.62
N SER A 161 13.68 -12.40 -3.60
CA SER A 161 14.22 -13.76 -3.73
C SER A 161 15.01 -14.19 -2.47
N GLU A 162 15.85 -13.30 -1.94
CA GLU A 162 16.57 -13.54 -0.68
C GLU A 162 15.62 -13.71 0.51
N TRP A 163 14.60 -12.85 0.60
CA TRP A 163 13.57 -12.97 1.64
C TRP A 163 12.83 -14.31 1.52
N LEU A 164 12.43 -14.71 0.31
CA LEU A 164 11.78 -15.99 0.03
C LEU A 164 12.63 -17.19 0.48
N ALA A 165 13.94 -17.17 0.18
CA ALA A 165 14.86 -18.23 0.58
C ALA A 165 14.92 -18.38 2.12
N ARG A 166 15.04 -17.25 2.83
CA ARG A 166 15.03 -17.24 4.31
C ARG A 166 13.68 -17.72 4.85
N HIS A 167 12.58 -17.25 4.28
CA HIS A 167 11.21 -17.60 4.70
C HIS A 167 10.95 -19.09 4.48
N ARG A 168 11.32 -19.63 3.30
CA ARG A 168 11.22 -21.05 2.95
C ARG A 168 11.92 -21.94 3.99
N THR A 169 13.13 -21.59 4.35
CA THR A 169 13.93 -22.33 5.34
C THR A 169 13.28 -22.28 6.73
N ARG A 170 12.87 -21.08 7.18
CA ARG A 170 12.25 -20.90 8.50
C ARG A 170 10.91 -21.63 8.64
N ARG A 171 10.09 -21.63 7.59
CA ARG A 171 8.73 -22.19 7.60
C ARG A 171 8.67 -23.62 7.07
N ARG A 172 9.76 -24.14 6.52
CA ARG A 172 9.86 -25.50 5.95
C ARG A 172 8.79 -25.76 4.88
N VAL A 173 8.53 -24.79 4.02
CA VAL A 173 7.56 -24.89 2.95
C VAL A 173 8.17 -25.56 1.72
N ALA A 174 7.34 -26.22 0.90
CA ALA A 174 7.80 -27.08 -0.20
C ALA A 174 8.02 -26.32 -1.53
N TRP A 175 7.45 -25.09 -1.71
CA TRP A 175 7.62 -24.36 -2.96
C TRP A 175 9.08 -23.92 -3.18
N GLU A 176 9.47 -23.82 -4.44
CA GLU A 176 10.79 -23.31 -4.84
C GLU A 176 10.80 -21.80 -4.97
N VAL A 177 11.97 -21.19 -4.70
CA VAL A 177 12.18 -19.76 -4.98
C VAL A 177 12.22 -19.58 -6.50
N PRO A 178 11.35 -18.74 -7.08
CA PRO A 178 11.34 -18.55 -8.52
C PRO A 178 12.65 -17.88 -9.00
N ASP A 179 13.10 -18.25 -10.17
CA ASP A 179 14.17 -17.54 -10.86
C ASP A 179 13.65 -16.24 -11.49
N PHE A 180 14.58 -15.43 -12.03
CA PHE A 180 14.22 -14.14 -12.63
C PHE A 180 13.36 -14.31 -13.90
N ASP A 181 13.57 -15.37 -14.68
CA ASP A 181 12.81 -15.62 -15.92
C ASP A 181 11.34 -15.89 -15.61
N ALA A 182 11.05 -16.74 -14.63
CA ALA A 182 9.69 -17.00 -14.18
C ALA A 182 9.04 -15.73 -13.59
N PHE A 183 9.79 -14.94 -12.83
CA PHE A 183 9.32 -13.67 -12.29
C PHE A 183 9.01 -12.65 -13.39
N GLN A 184 9.95 -12.37 -14.31
CA GLN A 184 9.77 -11.35 -15.34
C GLN A 184 8.65 -11.69 -16.32
N ALA A 185 8.42 -12.97 -16.61
CA ALA A 185 7.34 -13.42 -17.47
C ALA A 185 5.97 -12.95 -16.95
N ILE A 186 5.80 -12.86 -15.65
CA ILE A 186 4.59 -12.36 -15.00
C ILE A 186 4.68 -10.85 -14.77
N ALA A 187 5.73 -10.39 -14.09
CA ALA A 187 5.86 -9.01 -13.65
C ALA A 187 5.87 -8.02 -14.81
N TYR A 188 6.48 -8.36 -15.93
CA TYR A 188 6.66 -7.49 -17.10
C TYR A 188 5.75 -7.84 -18.28
N ARG A 189 4.76 -8.71 -18.10
CA ARG A 189 3.86 -9.15 -19.18
C ARG A 189 3.13 -7.99 -19.87
N HIS A 190 2.85 -6.90 -19.17
CA HIS A 190 2.19 -5.72 -19.74
C HIS A 190 3.10 -4.91 -20.70
N LEU A 191 4.42 -5.12 -20.63
CA LEU A 191 5.40 -4.47 -21.51
C LEU A 191 5.61 -5.24 -22.82
N GLN A 192 5.10 -6.48 -22.92
CA GLN A 192 5.30 -7.36 -24.07
C GLN A 192 4.24 -7.17 -25.18
N HIS A 193 3.24 -6.34 -24.93
CA HIS A 193 2.10 -6.10 -25.83
C HIS A 193 1.99 -4.65 -26.32
N GLY A 194 3.12 -3.91 -26.28
CA GLY A 194 3.25 -2.53 -26.78
C GLY A 194 3.94 -2.47 -28.15
#